data_362bed464d5f10fddeb10c6b514c7f5b
#
_entry.id   362bed464d5f10fddeb10c6b514c7f5b
#
_cell.length_a   1.000
_cell.length_b   1.000
_cell.length_c   1.000
_cell.angle_alpha   90.00
_cell.angle_beta   90.00
_cell.angle_gamma   90.00
#
_symmetry.space_group_name_H-M   'P 1'
#
loop_
_entity.id
_entity.type
_entity.pdbx_description
1 polymer ?
#
loop_
_entity_poly.entity_id
_entity_poly.type
_entity_poly.pdbx_seq_one_letter_code
_entity_poly.pdbx_strand_id
1 'polypeptide(L)'
;MEQYETSLVDSLIQEYGVNVDATRQVTLKKKHLAENTRIYEVEHSSPNAYIIDTPMTRRIACHPYVVGQELEELTSKAAEQALPAILELCGIHEPKKNGDIVFEQILRAAPGYQLHQAANRLIPNSFKTVYIRPRYTHTSYRDHDGMIQRQLNIVYEDFSHLPRNSSIFLMMQDTVASSRSAEISIEAAVNRSEKIGSRIKMWILYGFISLEGLKLLDKVAKSYGIPLIAFAMGNLTALCANNYDMPLYGVDEWLWRKDHSIRKLGALVDRTTFAEYVQELIPGSDQPGDWSARQTTLFTGTGYENGNISEHLENSIRLIKSLLEIGNFTDWQEQLARQELKMLEEELTKARPRII
;
A
#
# COMPACT_ATOMS: atom_id res chain seq x y z
N MET A 1 10.80 26.87 17.94
CA MET A 1 10.27 25.55 17.57
C MET A 1 10.28 25.35 16.05
N GLU A 2 9.53 26.13 15.26
CA GLU A 2 9.48 25.97 13.78
C GLU A 2 10.86 25.90 13.07
N GLN A 3 11.81 26.73 13.47
CA GLN A 3 13.14 26.78 12.86
C GLN A 3 14.01 25.54 13.18
N TYR A 4 13.81 24.93 14.33
CA TYR A 4 14.48 23.69 14.73
C TYR A 4 13.86 22.47 14.00
N GLU A 5 12.54 22.42 13.89
CA GLU A 5 11.81 21.38 13.17
C GLU A 5 12.16 21.39 11.68
N THR A 6 12.28 22.57 11.05
CA THR A 6 12.69 22.70 9.65
C THR A 6 14.10 22.15 9.44
N SER A 7 15.05 22.47 10.34
CA SER A 7 16.43 21.99 10.21
C SER A 7 16.57 20.47 10.41
N LEU A 8 15.75 19.87 11.27
CA LEU A 8 15.70 18.43 11.48
C LEU A 8 15.16 17.72 10.24
N VAL A 9 14.04 18.17 9.72
CA VAL A 9 13.43 17.61 8.49
C VAL A 9 14.40 17.67 7.33
N ASP A 10 15.10 18.80 7.13
CA ASP A 10 16.11 18.96 6.08
C ASP A 10 17.29 18.00 6.24
N SER A 11 17.75 17.81 7.48
CA SER A 11 18.81 16.86 7.79
C SER A 11 18.41 15.44 7.42
N LEU A 12 17.19 15.00 7.76
CA LEU A 12 16.68 13.67 7.45
C LEU A 12 16.48 13.47 5.95
N ILE A 13 15.96 14.49 5.25
CA ILE A 13 15.82 14.46 3.78
C ILE A 13 17.19 14.22 3.13
N GLN A 14 18.20 14.96 3.54
CA GLN A 14 19.54 14.82 2.99
C GLN A 14 20.18 13.49 3.38
N GLU A 15 20.04 13.07 4.64
CA GLU A 15 20.65 11.86 5.17
C GLU A 15 20.15 10.60 4.48
N TYR A 16 18.83 10.51 4.27
CA TYR A 16 18.19 9.31 3.74
C TYR A 16 17.85 9.41 2.24
N GLY A 17 18.09 10.56 1.63
CA GLY A 17 17.77 10.77 0.20
C GLY A 17 16.27 10.78 -0.08
N VAL A 18 15.47 11.31 0.84
CA VAL A 18 14.02 11.45 0.63
C VAL A 18 13.76 12.48 -0.46
N ASN A 19 12.98 12.12 -1.47
CA ASN A 19 12.62 13.03 -2.54
C ASN A 19 11.33 13.79 -2.18
N VAL A 20 11.46 15.08 -1.92
CA VAL A 20 10.34 15.97 -1.57
C VAL A 20 10.03 17.04 -2.63
N ASP A 21 10.84 17.12 -3.68
CA ASP A 21 10.76 18.19 -4.69
C ASP A 21 9.97 17.78 -5.94
N ALA A 22 9.58 16.51 -6.03
CA ALA A 22 8.88 15.96 -7.18
C ALA A 22 7.36 15.89 -7.00
N THR A 23 6.79 16.69 -6.11
CA THR A 23 5.35 16.70 -5.83
C THR A 23 4.73 18.07 -5.98
N ARG A 24 3.50 18.09 -6.49
CA ARG A 24 2.69 19.31 -6.61
C ARG A 24 1.30 19.07 -6.06
N GLN A 25 0.87 19.89 -5.10
CA GLN A 25 -0.48 19.79 -4.55
C GLN A 25 -1.56 20.03 -5.62
N VAL A 26 -2.57 19.15 -5.62
CA VAL A 26 -3.70 19.19 -6.55
C VAL A 26 -4.96 19.65 -5.82
N THR A 27 -5.65 20.60 -6.42
CA THR A 27 -6.99 21.03 -5.95
C THR A 27 -8.05 20.42 -6.84
N LEU A 28 -8.95 19.62 -6.28
CA LEU A 28 -10.07 19.05 -7.01
C LEU A 28 -11.14 20.11 -7.31
N LYS A 29 -11.82 19.97 -8.45
CA LYS A 29 -12.90 20.87 -8.87
C LYS A 29 -14.14 20.71 -7.98
N LYS A 30 -14.42 19.48 -7.54
CA LYS A 30 -15.54 19.19 -6.63
C LYS A 30 -15.10 19.33 -5.18
N LYS A 31 -15.72 20.24 -4.43
CA LYS A 31 -15.42 20.54 -3.01
C LYS A 31 -15.83 19.41 -2.04
N HIS A 32 -15.55 18.15 -2.35
CA HIS A 32 -15.95 17.00 -1.52
C HIS A 32 -14.80 16.29 -0.84
N LEU A 33 -13.63 16.91 -0.75
CA LEU A 33 -12.57 16.38 0.11
C LEU A 33 -12.95 16.68 1.57
N ALA A 34 -12.82 15.67 2.41
CA ALA A 34 -12.89 15.88 3.86
C ALA A 34 -11.76 16.81 4.31
N GLU A 35 -11.98 17.55 5.37
CA GLU A 35 -10.94 18.34 6.01
C GLU A 35 -9.69 17.47 6.25
N ASN A 36 -8.51 18.02 5.96
CA ASN A 36 -7.21 17.35 6.10
C ASN A 36 -6.90 16.23 5.10
N THR A 37 -7.61 16.11 3.98
CA THR A 37 -7.19 15.27 2.86
C THR A 37 -6.36 16.09 1.90
N ARG A 38 -5.14 15.66 1.63
CA ARG A 38 -4.22 16.29 0.68
C ARG A 38 -3.92 15.35 -0.48
N ILE A 39 -3.86 15.92 -1.68
CA ILE A 39 -3.55 15.16 -2.88
C ILE A 39 -2.40 15.84 -3.57
N TYR A 40 -1.39 15.06 -3.93
CA TYR A 40 -0.22 15.53 -4.63
C TYR A 40 -0.05 14.75 -5.93
N GLU A 41 0.15 15.46 -7.03
CA GLU A 41 0.61 14.87 -8.29
C GLU A 41 2.13 14.67 -8.20
N VAL A 42 2.61 13.52 -8.63
CA VAL A 42 4.05 13.26 -8.77
C VAL A 42 4.49 13.78 -10.14
N GLU A 43 5.28 14.84 -10.15
CA GLU A 43 5.68 15.52 -11.37
C GLU A 43 6.62 14.64 -12.22
N HIS A 44 6.43 14.72 -13.54
CA HIS A 44 7.24 13.97 -14.52
C HIS A 44 7.28 12.44 -14.30
N SER A 45 6.33 11.90 -13.53
CA SER A 45 6.26 10.45 -13.31
C SER A 45 5.71 9.73 -14.55
N SER A 46 6.25 8.53 -14.79
CA SER A 46 5.67 7.55 -15.67
C SER A 46 5.60 6.23 -14.90
N PRO A 47 4.39 5.72 -14.65
CA PRO A 47 3.06 6.22 -15.02
C PRO A 47 2.65 7.47 -14.26
N ASN A 48 1.51 8.08 -14.62
CA ASN A 48 0.92 9.16 -13.81
C ASN A 48 0.66 8.64 -12.41
N ALA A 49 1.18 9.33 -11.41
CA ALA A 49 1.04 8.95 -10.02
C ALA A 49 0.57 10.12 -9.15
N TYR A 50 -0.25 9.78 -8.17
CA TYR A 50 -0.74 10.71 -7.16
C TYR A 50 -0.49 10.13 -5.77
N ILE A 51 -0.23 10.99 -4.81
CA ILE A 51 -0.16 10.65 -3.38
C ILE A 51 -1.43 11.19 -2.73
N ILE A 52 -2.14 10.34 -2.01
CA ILE A 52 -3.31 10.72 -1.20
C ILE A 52 -2.90 10.59 0.26
N ASP A 53 -2.75 11.74 0.91
CA ASP A 53 -2.43 11.81 2.33
C ASP A 53 -3.67 12.18 3.14
N THR A 54 -3.95 11.37 4.15
CA THR A 54 -5.03 11.57 5.12
C THR A 54 -4.54 11.24 6.52
N PRO A 55 -5.17 11.77 7.58
CA PRO A 55 -4.84 11.36 8.96
C PRO A 55 -4.96 9.85 9.16
N MET A 56 -5.90 9.19 8.46
CA MET A 56 -6.09 7.74 8.54
C MET A 56 -4.94 6.97 7.91
N THR A 57 -4.49 7.38 6.72
CA THR A 57 -3.33 6.75 6.05
C THR A 57 -2.07 6.88 6.90
N ARG A 58 -1.86 8.03 7.52
CA ARG A 58 -0.72 8.27 8.42
C ARG A 58 -0.79 7.36 9.63
N ARG A 59 -1.94 7.31 10.30
CA ARG A 59 -2.16 6.43 11.46
C ARG A 59 -1.86 4.97 11.12
N ILE A 60 -2.31 4.48 9.97
CA ILE A 60 -2.07 3.10 9.51
C ILE A 60 -0.57 2.86 9.23
N ALA A 61 0.08 3.81 8.56
CA ALA A 61 1.46 3.68 8.11
C ALA A 61 2.48 3.81 9.26
N CYS A 62 2.22 4.67 10.23
CA CYS A 62 3.14 4.93 11.33
C CYS A 62 3.02 3.90 12.47
N HIS A 63 1.87 3.23 12.60
CA HIS A 63 1.59 2.40 13.77
C HIS A 63 1.24 0.95 13.39
N PRO A 64 2.20 0.05 13.41
CA PRO A 64 1.98 -1.37 13.11
C PRO A 64 1.05 -2.06 14.12
N TYR A 65 0.81 -1.50 15.30
CA TYR A 65 -0.19 -2.02 16.25
C TYR A 65 -1.65 -1.73 15.83
N VAL A 66 -1.88 -0.90 14.82
CA VAL A 66 -3.21 -0.71 14.23
C VAL A 66 -3.58 -1.97 13.44
N VAL A 67 -4.42 -2.80 14.02
CA VAL A 67 -4.82 -4.12 13.49
C VAL A 67 -6.33 -4.35 13.66
N GLY A 68 -6.85 -5.39 13.03
CA GLY A 68 -8.23 -5.84 13.21
C GLY A 68 -9.26 -4.76 12.91
N GLN A 69 -10.21 -4.57 13.81
CA GLN A 69 -11.31 -3.63 13.63
C GLN A 69 -10.84 -2.18 13.45
N GLU A 70 -9.82 -1.73 14.21
CA GLU A 70 -9.28 -0.36 14.06
C GLU A 70 -8.73 -0.16 12.65
N LEU A 71 -7.98 -1.12 12.12
CA LEU A 71 -7.50 -1.08 10.74
C LEU A 71 -8.65 -0.98 9.74
N GLU A 72 -9.69 -1.79 9.90
CA GLU A 72 -10.86 -1.80 9.01
C GLU A 72 -11.60 -0.47 9.01
N GLU A 73 -11.77 0.16 10.17
CA GLU A 73 -12.39 1.47 10.28
C GLU A 73 -11.56 2.58 9.63
N LEU A 74 -10.25 2.57 9.84
CA LEU A 74 -9.35 3.57 9.26
C LEU A 74 -9.23 3.40 7.75
N THR A 75 -9.13 2.18 7.25
CA THR A 75 -9.08 1.92 5.80
C THR A 75 -10.38 2.29 5.11
N SER A 76 -11.53 2.02 5.75
CA SER A 76 -12.84 2.44 5.24
C SER A 76 -12.92 3.96 5.05
N LYS A 77 -12.51 4.72 6.08
CA LYS A 77 -12.51 6.19 6.02
C LYS A 77 -11.50 6.72 4.99
N ALA A 78 -10.30 6.14 4.93
CA ALA A 78 -9.30 6.51 3.93
C ALA A 78 -9.80 6.27 2.50
N ALA A 79 -10.43 5.13 2.24
CA ALA A 79 -11.02 4.79 0.95
C ALA A 79 -12.18 5.72 0.56
N GLU A 80 -13.05 6.09 1.50
CA GLU A 80 -14.13 7.05 1.27
C GLU A 80 -13.62 8.45 0.89
N GLN A 81 -12.48 8.84 1.45
CA GLN A 81 -11.84 10.12 1.10
C GLN A 81 -11.06 10.05 -0.22
N ALA A 82 -10.45 8.91 -0.53
CA ALA A 82 -9.67 8.72 -1.75
C ALA A 82 -10.56 8.59 -3.00
N LEU A 83 -11.68 7.88 -2.91
CA LEU A 83 -12.49 7.50 -4.07
C LEU A 83 -12.97 8.69 -4.92
N PRO A 84 -13.51 9.78 -4.37
CA PRO A 84 -13.91 10.94 -5.17
C PRO A 84 -12.76 11.54 -5.97
N ALA A 85 -11.57 11.59 -5.38
CA ALA A 85 -10.36 12.07 -6.04
C ALA A 85 -9.93 11.14 -7.19
N ILE A 86 -9.93 9.84 -6.95
CA ILE A 86 -9.62 8.83 -7.97
C ILE A 86 -10.56 8.96 -9.17
N LEU A 87 -11.86 9.04 -8.92
CA LEU A 87 -12.86 9.15 -9.99
C LEU A 87 -12.68 10.46 -10.79
N GLU A 88 -12.46 11.59 -10.12
CA GLU A 88 -12.26 12.89 -10.79
C GLU A 88 -10.97 12.91 -11.62
N LEU A 89 -9.84 12.48 -11.05
CA LEU A 89 -8.54 12.50 -11.72
C LEU A 89 -8.44 11.49 -12.87
N CYS A 90 -9.20 10.40 -12.79
CA CYS A 90 -9.34 9.43 -13.90
C CYS A 90 -10.40 9.86 -14.95
N GLY A 91 -11.07 11.01 -14.78
CA GLY A 91 -12.11 11.46 -15.70
C GLY A 91 -13.37 10.59 -15.69
N ILE A 92 -13.64 9.89 -14.61
CA ILE A 92 -14.80 8.99 -14.46
C ILE A 92 -15.94 9.77 -13.81
N HIS A 93 -16.65 10.57 -14.62
CA HIS A 93 -17.74 11.42 -14.11
C HIS A 93 -19.08 10.71 -14.04
N GLU A 94 -19.31 9.77 -14.95
CA GLU A 94 -20.54 8.96 -15.04
C GLU A 94 -20.16 7.50 -15.31
N PRO A 95 -20.02 6.68 -14.25
CA PRO A 95 -19.47 5.32 -14.37
C PRO A 95 -20.11 4.46 -15.47
N LYS A 96 -21.44 4.53 -15.64
CA LYS A 96 -22.15 3.70 -16.63
C LYS A 96 -22.07 4.19 -18.08
N LYS A 97 -21.78 5.48 -18.30
CA LYS A 97 -21.68 6.04 -19.66
C LYS A 97 -20.27 5.95 -20.23
N ASN A 98 -19.25 5.96 -19.41
CA ASN A 98 -17.85 6.03 -19.85
C ASN A 98 -17.19 4.64 -19.96
N GLY A 99 -17.87 3.59 -19.56
CA GLY A 99 -17.38 2.21 -19.48
C GLY A 99 -17.70 1.58 -18.12
N ASP A 100 -17.45 0.31 -18.01
CA ASP A 100 -17.67 -0.43 -16.78
C ASP A 100 -16.47 -0.28 -15.82
N ILE A 101 -16.75 -0.06 -14.56
CA ILE A 101 -15.72 -0.10 -13.52
C ILE A 101 -15.70 -1.49 -12.91
N VAL A 102 -14.54 -2.13 -12.94
CA VAL A 102 -14.29 -3.45 -12.39
C VAL A 102 -13.23 -3.37 -11.31
N PHE A 103 -13.54 -3.81 -10.10
CA PHE A 103 -12.57 -4.00 -9.03
C PHE A 103 -11.93 -5.38 -9.17
N GLU A 104 -10.62 -5.42 -9.33
CA GLU A 104 -9.85 -6.64 -9.24
C GLU A 104 -9.27 -6.79 -7.83
N GLN A 105 -9.66 -7.86 -7.16
CA GLN A 105 -9.24 -8.17 -5.81
C GLN A 105 -8.13 -9.22 -5.82
N ILE A 106 -6.91 -8.79 -5.53
CA ILE A 106 -5.78 -9.70 -5.34
C ILE A 106 -5.90 -10.31 -3.94
N LEU A 107 -6.33 -11.54 -3.89
CA LEU A 107 -6.55 -12.22 -2.63
C LEU A 107 -5.23 -12.68 -2.00
N ARG A 108 -5.10 -12.55 -0.69
CA ARG A 108 -6.13 -12.27 0.35
C ARG A 108 -6.14 -10.80 0.80
N ALA A 109 -5.10 -10.04 0.49
CA ALA A 109 -4.80 -8.73 1.06
C ALA A 109 -5.72 -7.60 0.56
N ALA A 110 -6.00 -7.57 -0.73
CA ALA A 110 -6.65 -6.44 -1.40
C ALA A 110 -8.01 -6.02 -0.81
N PRO A 111 -8.93 -6.91 -0.42
CA PRO A 111 -10.21 -6.49 0.16
C PRO A 111 -10.08 -5.57 1.37
N GLY A 112 -9.00 -5.68 2.14
CA GLY A 112 -8.73 -4.86 3.31
C GLY A 112 -8.47 -3.37 3.02
N TYR A 113 -8.20 -2.99 1.77
CA TYR A 113 -8.12 -1.58 1.36
C TYR A 113 -9.49 -0.90 1.24
N GLN A 114 -10.56 -1.66 1.18
CA GLN A 114 -11.97 -1.25 1.22
C GLN A 114 -12.42 -0.23 0.15
N LEU A 115 -11.64 0.03 -0.90
CA LEU A 115 -12.02 0.98 -1.96
C LEU A 115 -13.28 0.52 -2.71
N HIS A 116 -13.44 -0.78 -2.95
CA HIS A 116 -14.62 -1.37 -3.58
C HIS A 116 -15.88 -1.22 -2.72
N GLN A 117 -15.74 -1.30 -1.38
CA GLN A 117 -16.85 -1.09 -0.45
C GLN A 117 -17.24 0.39 -0.40
N ALA A 118 -16.26 1.31 -0.36
CA ALA A 118 -16.48 2.74 -0.47
C ALA A 118 -17.24 3.08 -1.78
N ALA A 119 -16.84 2.47 -2.89
CA ALA A 119 -17.52 2.63 -4.18
C ALA A 119 -18.96 2.14 -4.14
N ASN A 120 -19.23 0.98 -3.56
CA ASN A 120 -20.59 0.45 -3.43
C ASN A 120 -21.48 1.29 -2.51
N ARG A 121 -20.92 1.95 -1.48
CA ARG A 121 -21.64 2.91 -0.66
C ARG A 121 -21.99 4.19 -1.43
N LEU A 122 -21.05 4.68 -2.24
CA LEU A 122 -21.23 5.92 -3.02
C LEU A 122 -22.25 5.74 -4.15
N ILE A 123 -22.15 4.65 -4.91
CA ILE A 123 -23.02 4.35 -6.07
C ILE A 123 -23.39 2.85 -6.06
N PRO A 124 -24.44 2.45 -5.32
CA PRO A 124 -24.82 1.04 -5.19
C PRO A 124 -25.03 0.34 -6.53
N ASN A 125 -24.60 -0.92 -6.64
CA ASN A 125 -24.78 -1.80 -7.80
C ASN A 125 -24.20 -1.27 -9.13
N SER A 126 -23.22 -0.34 -9.07
CA SER A 126 -22.63 0.25 -10.27
C SER A 126 -21.27 -0.34 -10.63
N PHE A 127 -20.71 -1.19 -9.78
CA PHE A 127 -19.38 -1.77 -9.93
C PHE A 127 -19.46 -3.28 -9.99
N LYS A 128 -18.50 -3.86 -10.72
CA LYS A 128 -18.29 -5.31 -10.77
C LYS A 128 -17.04 -5.64 -9.96
N THR A 129 -16.97 -6.85 -9.44
CA THR A 129 -15.78 -7.34 -8.73
C THR A 129 -15.38 -8.69 -9.30
N VAL A 130 -14.08 -8.82 -9.54
CA VAL A 130 -13.42 -10.06 -9.93
C VAL A 130 -12.33 -10.39 -8.93
N TYR A 131 -11.96 -11.64 -8.83
CA TYR A 131 -11.03 -12.12 -7.82
C TYR A 131 -9.91 -12.94 -8.44
N ILE A 132 -8.70 -12.74 -7.93
CA ILE A 132 -7.54 -13.54 -8.29
C ILE A 132 -6.67 -13.79 -7.06
N ARG A 133 -6.12 -15.00 -6.95
CA ARG A 133 -5.23 -15.37 -5.85
C ARG A 133 -3.92 -15.92 -6.39
N PRO A 134 -2.92 -15.06 -6.62
CA PRO A 134 -1.55 -15.51 -6.81
C PRO A 134 -0.99 -16.06 -5.49
N ARG A 135 -0.19 -17.13 -5.58
CA ARG A 135 0.48 -17.73 -4.43
C ARG A 135 1.86 -18.25 -4.82
N TYR A 136 2.84 -17.94 -4.00
CA TYR A 136 4.15 -18.58 -4.09
C TYR A 136 4.06 -20.02 -3.59
N THR A 137 4.60 -20.96 -4.35
CA THR A 137 4.81 -22.32 -3.87
C THR A 137 6.07 -22.32 -3.01
N HIS A 138 5.92 -22.74 -1.74
CA HIS A 138 6.97 -22.90 -0.74
C HIS A 138 7.56 -21.63 -0.14
N THR A 139 6.80 -20.86 0.70
CA THR A 139 7.46 -19.96 1.65
C THR A 139 6.55 -19.44 2.75
N SER A 140 7.11 -19.31 3.96
CA SER A 140 6.58 -18.46 5.00
C SER A 140 6.82 -16.98 4.68
N TYR A 141 6.09 -16.10 5.31
CA TYR A 141 6.07 -14.65 5.10
C TYR A 141 7.45 -13.97 5.21
N ARG A 142 8.33 -14.43 6.10
CA ARG A 142 9.68 -13.85 6.27
C ARG A 142 10.83 -14.70 5.73
N ASP A 143 10.56 -15.85 5.14
CA ASP A 143 11.60 -16.68 4.52
C ASP A 143 11.94 -16.24 3.10
N HIS A 144 12.20 -14.95 2.93
CA HIS A 144 12.70 -14.42 1.68
C HIS A 144 14.20 -14.68 1.46
N ASP A 145 14.84 -15.41 2.36
CA ASP A 145 16.29 -15.66 2.37
C ASP A 145 16.76 -16.70 1.37
N GLY A 146 15.87 -17.45 0.74
CA GLY A 146 16.26 -18.50 -0.19
C GLY A 146 16.39 -18.03 -1.64
N MET A 147 17.54 -18.26 -2.27
CA MET A 147 17.77 -18.19 -3.72
C MET A 147 16.97 -19.23 -4.52
N ILE A 148 15.96 -19.85 -3.96
CA ILE A 148 15.08 -20.78 -4.67
C ILE A 148 14.19 -19.95 -5.60
N GLN A 149 14.21 -20.26 -6.89
CA GLN A 149 13.29 -19.66 -7.86
C GLN A 149 11.86 -19.92 -7.40
N ARG A 150 11.23 -18.88 -6.86
CA ARG A 150 9.86 -18.94 -6.37
C ARG A 150 8.94 -18.81 -7.55
N GLN A 151 8.22 -19.87 -7.87
CA GLN A 151 7.18 -19.80 -8.88
C GLN A 151 5.91 -19.23 -8.27
N LEU A 152 5.42 -18.13 -8.84
CA LEU A 152 4.13 -17.55 -8.50
C LEU A 152 3.07 -18.19 -9.40
N ASN A 153 2.06 -18.83 -8.81
CA ASN A 153 0.98 -19.49 -9.53
C ASN A 153 -0.37 -18.89 -9.11
N ILE A 154 -1.31 -18.84 -10.05
CA ILE A 154 -2.69 -18.49 -9.74
C ILE A 154 -3.37 -19.75 -9.19
N VAL A 155 -3.76 -19.70 -7.90
CA VAL A 155 -4.41 -20.83 -7.21
C VAL A 155 -5.93 -20.68 -7.15
N TYR A 156 -6.45 -19.50 -7.43
CA TYR A 156 -7.88 -19.21 -7.56
C TYR A 156 -8.09 -18.01 -8.47
N GLU A 157 -9.12 -18.06 -9.30
CA GLU A 157 -9.62 -16.92 -10.08
C GLU A 157 -11.13 -17.00 -10.26
N ASP A 158 -11.79 -15.85 -10.20
CA ASP A 158 -13.19 -15.68 -10.57
C ASP A 158 -13.38 -14.40 -11.37
N PHE A 159 -13.51 -14.55 -12.67
CA PHE A 159 -13.79 -13.47 -13.62
C PHE A 159 -15.22 -13.53 -14.18
N SER A 160 -16.14 -14.26 -13.53
CA SER A 160 -17.51 -14.44 -13.98
C SER A 160 -18.31 -13.14 -14.12
N HIS A 161 -17.96 -12.13 -13.33
CA HIS A 161 -18.59 -10.82 -13.36
C HIS A 161 -17.95 -9.82 -14.33
N LEU A 162 -16.97 -10.24 -15.11
CA LEU A 162 -16.33 -9.37 -16.09
C LEU A 162 -17.34 -8.99 -17.19
N PRO A 163 -17.54 -7.68 -17.50
CA PRO A 163 -18.49 -7.24 -18.52
C PRO A 163 -18.06 -7.73 -19.92
N ARG A 164 -19.01 -8.14 -20.75
CA ARG A 164 -18.76 -8.56 -22.13
C ARG A 164 -18.87 -7.39 -23.10
N ASN A 165 -18.04 -7.38 -24.15
CA ASN A 165 -18.04 -6.39 -25.22
C ASN A 165 -18.00 -4.94 -24.67
N SER A 166 -17.20 -4.70 -23.65
CA SER A 166 -17.16 -3.42 -22.90
C SER A 166 -15.76 -2.83 -22.83
N SER A 167 -15.71 -1.51 -22.63
CA SER A 167 -14.49 -0.80 -22.20
C SER A 167 -14.45 -0.77 -20.68
N ILE A 168 -13.36 -1.25 -20.07
CA ILE A 168 -13.23 -1.47 -18.64
C ILE A 168 -12.23 -0.50 -18.03
N PHE A 169 -12.62 0.19 -16.95
CA PHE A 169 -11.72 0.79 -16.00
C PHE A 169 -11.43 -0.26 -14.92
N LEU A 170 -10.23 -0.82 -14.94
CA LEU A 170 -9.82 -1.83 -13.97
C LEU A 170 -9.22 -1.14 -12.74
N MET A 171 -9.89 -1.24 -11.61
CA MET A 171 -9.43 -0.74 -10.32
C MET A 171 -8.82 -1.87 -9.51
N MET A 172 -7.53 -1.79 -9.25
CA MET A 172 -6.78 -2.72 -8.41
C MET A 172 -6.39 -2.01 -7.12
N GLN A 173 -6.71 -2.61 -5.99
CA GLN A 173 -6.26 -2.14 -4.68
C GLN A 173 -5.31 -3.19 -4.10
N ASP A 174 -4.06 -2.79 -3.80
CA ASP A 174 -3.05 -3.74 -3.33
C ASP A 174 -1.86 -3.07 -2.63
N THR A 175 -1.07 -3.87 -1.93
CA THR A 175 0.27 -3.52 -1.47
C THR A 175 1.28 -3.88 -2.55
N VAL A 176 1.83 -2.87 -3.21
CA VAL A 176 2.77 -3.04 -4.33
C VAL A 176 4.19 -2.82 -3.87
N ALA A 177 4.85 -3.87 -3.38
CA ALA A 177 6.28 -3.87 -3.09
C ALA A 177 7.09 -4.15 -4.36
N SER A 178 7.31 -5.41 -4.71
CA SER A 178 8.03 -5.84 -5.92
C SER A 178 7.14 -6.05 -7.15
N SER A 179 5.86 -5.76 -7.08
CA SER A 179 4.84 -5.80 -8.14
C SER A 179 4.47 -7.17 -8.73
N ARG A 180 5.13 -8.26 -8.37
CA ARG A 180 4.93 -9.57 -9.03
C ARG A 180 3.50 -10.10 -8.98
N SER A 181 2.80 -9.93 -7.86
CA SER A 181 1.39 -10.35 -7.75
C SER A 181 0.48 -9.51 -8.65
N ALA A 182 0.72 -8.19 -8.71
CA ALA A 182 -0.02 -7.29 -9.57
C ALA A 182 0.25 -7.56 -11.07
N GLU A 183 1.51 -7.91 -11.42
CA GLU A 183 1.89 -8.27 -12.79
C GLU A 183 1.12 -9.49 -13.31
N ILE A 184 1.11 -10.60 -12.57
CA ILE A 184 0.38 -11.81 -12.98
C ILE A 184 -1.15 -11.58 -12.98
N SER A 185 -1.64 -10.70 -12.12
CA SER A 185 -3.06 -10.38 -12.03
C SER A 185 -3.52 -9.56 -13.24
N ILE A 186 -2.80 -8.52 -13.63
CA ILE A 186 -3.16 -7.74 -14.82
C ILE A 186 -3.06 -8.58 -16.10
N GLU A 187 -2.07 -9.46 -16.21
CA GLU A 187 -1.96 -10.40 -17.32
C GLU A 187 -3.20 -11.29 -17.43
N ALA A 188 -3.65 -11.84 -16.31
CA ALA A 188 -4.87 -12.64 -16.27
C ALA A 188 -6.10 -11.81 -16.65
N ALA A 189 -6.26 -10.60 -16.12
CA ALA A 189 -7.37 -9.71 -16.42
C ALA A 189 -7.43 -9.33 -17.92
N VAL A 190 -6.29 -9.00 -18.53
CA VAL A 190 -6.19 -8.72 -19.97
C VAL A 190 -6.63 -9.92 -20.78
N ASN A 191 -6.05 -11.10 -20.53
CA ASN A 191 -6.36 -12.34 -21.25
C ASN A 191 -7.85 -12.73 -21.11
N ARG A 192 -8.46 -12.53 -19.95
CA ARG A 192 -9.89 -12.81 -19.72
C ARG A 192 -10.79 -11.79 -20.40
N SER A 193 -10.42 -10.50 -20.38
CA SER A 193 -11.17 -9.44 -21.06
C SER A 193 -11.22 -9.65 -22.56
N GLU A 194 -10.11 -9.93 -23.20
CA GLU A 194 -10.01 -10.16 -24.64
C GLU A 194 -10.86 -11.35 -25.12
N LYS A 195 -10.86 -12.46 -24.37
CA LYS A 195 -11.66 -13.65 -24.67
C LYS A 195 -13.17 -13.39 -24.71
N ILE A 196 -13.65 -12.34 -24.06
CA ILE A 196 -15.08 -11.99 -24.01
C ILE A 196 -15.40 -10.72 -24.81
N GLY A 197 -14.47 -10.25 -25.64
CA GLY A 197 -14.62 -9.07 -26.48
C GLY A 197 -14.52 -7.74 -25.72
N SER A 198 -14.01 -7.74 -24.51
CA SER A 198 -13.82 -6.55 -23.71
C SER A 198 -12.37 -6.06 -23.74
N ARG A 199 -12.15 -4.79 -23.42
CA ARG A 199 -10.82 -4.18 -23.38
C ARG A 199 -10.63 -3.34 -22.14
N ILE A 200 -9.50 -3.52 -21.48
CA ILE A 200 -9.10 -2.63 -20.38
C ILE A 200 -8.68 -1.29 -20.99
N LYS A 201 -9.44 -0.23 -20.68
CA LYS A 201 -9.20 1.13 -21.16
C LYS A 201 -8.19 1.86 -20.28
N MET A 202 -8.19 1.56 -18.99
CA MET A 202 -7.31 2.18 -18.00
C MET A 202 -7.14 1.24 -16.83
N TRP A 203 -5.92 1.14 -16.33
CA TRP A 203 -5.60 0.46 -15.09
C TRP A 203 -5.39 1.50 -13.98
N ILE A 204 -6.14 1.40 -12.90
CA ILE A 204 -6.13 2.31 -11.75
C ILE A 204 -5.66 1.52 -10.54
N LEU A 205 -4.56 1.96 -9.94
CA LEU A 205 -3.96 1.32 -8.79
C LEU A 205 -4.13 2.19 -7.54
N TYR A 206 -4.53 1.60 -6.41
CA TYR A 206 -4.65 2.27 -5.12
C TYR A 206 -4.07 1.42 -4.01
N GLY A 207 -3.26 2.00 -3.11
CA GLY A 207 -2.71 1.31 -1.94
C GLY A 207 -1.35 1.82 -1.51
N PHE A 208 -0.63 1.02 -0.72
CA PHE A 208 0.79 1.25 -0.47
C PHE A 208 1.60 0.82 -1.69
N ILE A 209 2.39 1.72 -2.23
CA ILE A 209 3.07 1.51 -3.52
C ILE A 209 4.53 1.93 -3.40
N SER A 210 5.46 1.03 -3.73
CA SER A 210 6.88 1.37 -3.82
C SER A 210 7.21 2.02 -5.16
N LEU A 211 8.23 2.89 -5.16
CA LEU A 211 8.76 3.50 -6.39
C LEU A 211 9.22 2.46 -7.41
N GLU A 212 9.89 1.41 -6.92
CA GLU A 212 10.41 0.32 -7.76
C GLU A 212 9.28 -0.51 -8.34
N GLY A 213 8.30 -0.88 -7.52
CA GLY A 213 7.11 -1.62 -7.94
C GLY A 213 6.31 -0.85 -8.98
N LEU A 214 6.11 0.44 -8.78
CA LEU A 214 5.41 1.29 -9.73
C LEU A 214 6.11 1.36 -11.10
N LYS A 215 7.43 1.50 -11.12
CA LYS A 215 8.23 1.49 -12.36
C LYS A 215 8.11 0.17 -13.13
N LEU A 216 8.03 -0.96 -12.43
CA LEU A 216 7.82 -2.27 -13.05
C LEU A 216 6.42 -2.39 -13.63
N LEU A 217 5.39 -1.98 -12.89
CA LEU A 217 4.02 -2.00 -13.38
C LEU A 217 3.79 -1.06 -14.58
N ASP A 218 4.49 0.07 -14.64
CA ASP A 218 4.47 0.94 -15.82
C ASP A 218 4.98 0.25 -17.09
N LYS A 219 6.06 -0.53 -16.98
CA LYS A 219 6.57 -1.34 -18.10
C LYS A 219 5.56 -2.39 -18.55
N VAL A 220 4.92 -3.06 -17.59
CA VAL A 220 3.87 -4.05 -17.85
C VAL A 220 2.67 -3.38 -18.53
N ALA A 221 2.17 -2.27 -18.00
CA ALA A 221 1.04 -1.54 -18.57
C ALA A 221 1.33 -1.08 -20.02
N LYS A 222 2.54 -0.57 -20.27
CA LYS A 222 3.00 -0.17 -21.62
C LYS A 222 3.08 -1.34 -22.58
N SER A 223 3.48 -2.54 -22.14
CA SER A 223 3.54 -3.72 -23.01
C SER A 223 2.16 -4.16 -23.51
N TYR A 224 1.11 -3.87 -22.74
CA TYR A 224 -0.28 -4.10 -23.13
C TYR A 224 -0.95 -2.87 -23.76
N GLY A 225 -0.25 -1.73 -23.86
CA GLY A 225 -0.84 -0.48 -24.35
C GLY A 225 -1.94 0.08 -23.45
N ILE A 226 -1.91 -0.22 -22.16
CA ILE A 226 -2.91 0.20 -21.17
C ILE A 226 -2.37 1.40 -20.37
N PRO A 227 -3.06 2.55 -20.36
CA PRO A 227 -2.72 3.63 -19.44
C PRO A 227 -2.83 3.20 -17.98
N LEU A 228 -1.77 3.38 -17.18
CA LEU A 228 -1.74 3.16 -15.75
C LEU A 228 -1.79 4.50 -15.02
N ILE A 229 -2.64 4.61 -14.00
CA ILE A 229 -2.66 5.72 -13.04
C ILE A 229 -2.60 5.13 -11.63
N ALA A 230 -1.66 5.61 -10.82
CA ALA A 230 -1.46 5.12 -9.46
C ALA A 230 -1.85 6.17 -8.42
N PHE A 231 -2.47 5.73 -7.34
CA PHE A 231 -2.85 6.51 -6.17
C PHE A 231 -2.23 5.89 -4.92
N ALA A 232 -1.08 6.42 -4.50
CA ALA A 232 -0.35 5.92 -3.35
C ALA A 232 -0.89 6.50 -2.04
N MET A 233 -0.97 5.67 -1.01
CA MET A 233 -1.36 6.07 0.34
C MET A 233 -0.17 6.73 1.06
N GLY A 234 -0.24 8.04 1.30
CA GLY A 234 0.71 8.84 2.06
C GLY A 234 2.02 9.17 1.35
N ASN A 235 2.60 8.22 0.63
CA ASN A 235 3.87 8.40 -0.10
C ASN A 235 4.09 7.28 -1.13
N LEU A 236 5.05 7.47 -2.05
CA LEU A 236 5.62 6.38 -2.83
C LEU A 236 6.83 5.84 -2.07
N THR A 237 6.67 4.67 -1.45
CA THR A 237 7.63 4.12 -0.49
C THR A 237 8.98 3.77 -1.13
N ALA A 238 10.03 3.75 -0.32
CA ALA A 238 11.23 3.00 -0.66
C ALA A 238 10.96 1.49 -0.59
N LEU A 239 11.90 0.68 -1.08
CA LEU A 239 11.82 -0.78 -1.04
C LEU A 239 13.10 -1.36 -0.47
N CYS A 240 12.98 -2.19 0.56
CA CYS A 240 14.10 -2.92 1.14
C CYS A 240 14.65 -4.00 0.20
N ALA A 241 15.87 -4.45 0.44
CA ALA A 241 16.54 -5.46 -0.38
C ALA A 241 15.85 -6.84 -0.33
N ASN A 242 14.97 -7.08 0.65
CA ASN A 242 14.11 -8.27 0.68
C ASN A 242 12.95 -8.21 -0.34
N ASN A 243 12.78 -7.09 -1.06
CA ASN A 243 11.69 -6.84 -2.01
C ASN A 243 10.28 -6.88 -1.39
N TYR A 244 10.18 -6.63 -0.09
CA TYR A 244 8.95 -6.72 0.67
C TYR A 244 8.72 -5.49 1.56
N ASP A 245 9.63 -5.18 2.49
CA ASP A 245 9.48 -4.08 3.43
C ASP A 245 9.55 -2.71 2.72
N MET A 246 8.65 -1.82 3.08
CA MET A 246 8.35 -0.58 2.38
C MET A 246 8.46 0.66 3.30
N PRO A 247 9.66 1.06 3.74
CA PRO A 247 9.82 2.21 4.62
C PRO A 247 9.63 3.55 3.89
N LEU A 248 9.27 4.59 4.66
CA LEU A 248 9.32 5.98 4.19
C LEU A 248 10.78 6.46 4.14
N TYR A 249 11.53 6.25 5.21
CA TYR A 249 12.95 6.56 5.31
C TYR A 249 13.59 5.70 6.41
N GLY A 250 14.89 5.55 6.37
CA GLY A 250 15.63 4.85 7.41
C GLY A 250 16.66 3.87 6.87
N VAL A 251 17.08 2.94 7.71
CA VAL A 251 18.07 1.89 7.37
C VAL A 251 17.34 0.64 6.86
N ASP A 252 17.90 0.00 5.85
CA ASP A 252 17.47 -1.31 5.36
C ASP A 252 17.87 -2.41 6.37
N GLU A 253 16.97 -2.72 7.29
CA GLU A 253 17.21 -3.70 8.35
C GLU A 253 17.51 -5.09 7.79
N TRP A 254 16.84 -5.49 6.72
CA TRP A 254 17.05 -6.81 6.14
C TRP A 254 18.49 -6.97 5.57
N LEU A 255 18.99 -5.95 4.88
CA LEU A 255 20.36 -5.99 4.33
C LEU A 255 21.40 -6.05 5.46
N TRP A 256 21.18 -5.29 6.55
CA TRP A 256 22.04 -5.35 7.73
C TRP A 256 22.05 -6.75 8.37
N ARG A 257 20.88 -7.38 8.51
CA ARG A 257 20.79 -8.75 9.04
C ARG A 257 21.51 -9.76 8.17
N LYS A 258 21.54 -9.55 6.85
CA LYS A 258 22.14 -10.46 5.90
C LYS A 258 23.68 -10.43 5.93
N ASP A 259 24.29 -9.25 5.91
CA ASP A 259 25.73 -9.08 5.71
C ASP A 259 26.32 -7.86 6.45
N HIS A 260 25.54 -7.27 7.38
CA HIS A 260 25.90 -6.05 8.12
C HIS A 260 26.14 -4.81 7.24
N SER A 261 25.67 -4.81 6.00
CA SER A 261 25.71 -3.64 5.14
C SER A 261 24.66 -2.63 5.56
N ILE A 262 25.03 -1.35 5.63
CA ILE A 262 24.11 -0.25 5.93
C ILE A 262 23.71 0.41 4.62
N ARG A 263 22.42 0.30 4.27
CA ARG A 263 21.81 1.04 3.16
C ARG A 263 20.76 1.98 3.71
N LYS A 264 20.88 3.26 3.38
CA LYS A 264 19.88 4.28 3.71
C LYS A 264 18.84 4.34 2.61
N LEU A 265 17.59 4.45 3.00
CA LEU A 265 16.43 4.45 2.12
C LEU A 265 15.61 5.72 2.33
N GLY A 266 15.13 6.30 1.22
CA GLY A 266 14.21 7.43 1.23
C GLY A 266 13.14 7.27 0.15
N ALA A 267 11.90 7.55 0.52
CA ALA A 267 10.73 7.53 -0.34
C ALA A 267 10.58 8.83 -1.15
N LEU A 268 9.55 8.88 -2.00
CA LEU A 268 9.06 10.11 -2.61
C LEU A 268 7.77 10.53 -1.89
N VAL A 269 7.76 11.75 -1.37
CA VAL A 269 6.68 12.26 -0.52
C VAL A 269 6.64 13.78 -0.61
N ASP A 270 5.50 14.41 -0.34
CA ASP A 270 5.45 15.86 -0.14
C ASP A 270 6.17 16.26 1.15
N ARG A 271 6.84 17.43 1.13
CA ARG A 271 7.64 17.91 2.25
C ARG A 271 6.83 18.11 3.54
N THR A 272 5.62 18.66 3.44
CA THR A 272 4.75 18.87 4.60
C THR A 272 4.30 17.53 5.18
N THR A 273 3.90 16.61 4.30
CA THR A 273 3.56 15.25 4.68
C THR A 273 4.74 14.56 5.36
N PHE A 274 5.95 14.66 4.81
CA PHE A 274 7.15 14.08 5.42
C PHE A 274 7.40 14.61 6.84
N ALA A 275 7.31 15.93 7.04
CA ALA A 275 7.50 16.55 8.35
C ALA A 275 6.51 16.03 9.41
N GLU A 276 5.26 15.76 9.02
CA GLU A 276 4.27 15.17 9.92
C GLU A 276 4.52 13.69 10.21
N TYR A 277 4.96 12.91 9.19
CA TYR A 277 5.30 11.49 9.38
C TYR A 277 6.52 11.30 10.28
N VAL A 278 7.54 12.15 10.15
CA VAL A 278 8.76 12.09 10.99
C VAL A 278 8.46 12.10 12.48
N GLN A 279 7.39 12.75 12.90
CA GLN A 279 7.00 12.84 14.32
C GLN A 279 6.39 11.55 14.88
N GLU A 280 5.92 10.65 14.02
CA GLU A 280 5.19 9.45 14.42
C GLU A 280 5.84 8.15 13.91
N LEU A 281 6.59 8.22 12.80
CA LEU A 281 7.14 7.04 12.12
C LEU A 281 8.56 6.71 12.59
N ILE A 282 8.78 5.47 12.97
CA ILE A 282 10.11 4.96 13.29
C ILE A 282 10.92 4.79 11.98
N PRO A 283 12.15 5.35 11.87
CA PRO A 283 12.98 5.18 10.70
C PRO A 283 13.26 3.70 10.38
N GLY A 284 13.02 3.30 9.14
CA GLY A 284 13.22 1.91 8.68
C GLY A 284 12.03 0.99 8.92
N SER A 285 10.95 1.46 9.58
CA SER A 285 9.76 0.63 9.78
C SER A 285 9.01 0.40 8.47
N ASP A 286 8.48 -0.82 8.32
CA ASP A 286 7.63 -1.22 7.20
C ASP A 286 6.22 -0.65 7.36
N GLN A 287 5.81 0.29 6.48
CA GLN A 287 4.55 1.02 6.62
C GLN A 287 3.30 0.13 6.46
N PRO A 288 3.16 -0.71 5.43
CA PRO A 288 2.00 -1.58 5.33
C PRO A 288 2.02 -2.72 6.34
N GLY A 289 3.18 -3.17 6.77
CA GLY A 289 3.34 -4.41 7.50
C GLY A 289 2.85 -5.62 6.70
N ASP A 290 2.55 -6.74 7.36
CA ASP A 290 1.79 -7.81 6.72
C ASP A 290 0.31 -7.42 6.62
N TRP A 291 -0.05 -6.83 5.47
CA TRP A 291 -1.41 -6.33 5.25
C TRP A 291 -2.50 -7.40 5.43
N SER A 292 -2.20 -8.66 5.05
CA SER A 292 -3.12 -9.77 5.28
C SER A 292 -3.24 -10.11 6.76
N ALA A 293 -2.11 -10.21 7.46
CA ALA A 293 -2.12 -10.59 8.87
C ALA A 293 -2.75 -9.54 9.78
N ARG A 294 -2.70 -8.26 9.40
CA ARG A 294 -3.32 -7.14 10.15
C ARG A 294 -4.85 -7.16 10.14
N GLN A 295 -5.49 -7.84 9.20
CA GLN A 295 -6.95 -7.89 9.03
C GLN A 295 -7.58 -8.92 9.96
N THR A 296 -8.84 -8.71 10.37
CA THR A 296 -9.61 -9.67 11.17
C THR A 296 -9.95 -10.90 10.34
N THR A 297 -10.49 -10.69 9.15
CA THR A 297 -11.02 -11.74 8.28
C THR A 297 -10.52 -11.57 6.85
N LEU A 298 -10.12 -12.68 6.25
CA LEU A 298 -9.58 -12.74 4.89
C LEU A 298 -10.45 -13.62 4.02
N PHE A 299 -10.87 -13.11 2.85
CA PHE A 299 -11.50 -13.90 1.82
C PHE A 299 -10.45 -14.65 1.01
N THR A 300 -10.60 -15.98 0.88
CA THR A 300 -9.61 -16.85 0.21
C THR A 300 -9.98 -17.17 -1.24
N GLY A 301 -11.18 -16.78 -1.66
CA GLY A 301 -11.81 -17.18 -2.91
C GLY A 301 -12.88 -18.27 -2.72
N THR A 302 -12.65 -19.21 -1.84
CA THR A 302 -13.56 -20.33 -1.57
C THR A 302 -14.15 -20.32 -0.15
N GLY A 303 -13.65 -19.46 0.72
CA GLY A 303 -14.07 -19.36 2.11
C GLY A 303 -13.41 -18.19 2.81
N TYR A 304 -13.44 -18.20 4.12
CA TYR A 304 -12.85 -17.17 4.97
C TYR A 304 -11.86 -17.79 5.95
N GLU A 305 -10.83 -17.04 6.26
CA GLU A 305 -9.84 -17.34 7.30
C GLU A 305 -9.55 -16.09 8.13
N ASN A 306 -8.98 -16.26 9.33
CA ASN A 306 -8.57 -15.12 10.16
C ASN A 306 -7.19 -14.61 9.75
N GLY A 307 -6.97 -13.32 9.89
CA GLY A 307 -5.63 -12.75 9.83
C GLY A 307 -4.77 -13.26 10.99
N ASN A 308 -3.47 -13.34 10.78
CA ASN A 308 -2.54 -13.76 11.84
C ASN A 308 -1.99 -12.54 12.59
N ILE A 309 -2.88 -11.83 13.28
CA ILE A 309 -2.56 -10.57 13.98
C ILE A 309 -1.40 -10.75 14.95
N SER A 310 -1.38 -11.85 15.72
CA SER A 310 -0.30 -12.09 16.69
C SER A 310 1.07 -12.21 16.02
N GLU A 311 1.17 -12.91 14.89
CA GLU A 311 2.42 -13.05 14.14
C GLU A 311 2.89 -11.69 13.57
N HIS A 312 1.97 -10.88 13.03
CA HIS A 312 2.29 -9.53 12.58
C HIS A 312 2.86 -8.67 13.72
N LEU A 313 2.21 -8.66 14.88
CA LEU A 313 2.68 -7.90 16.05
C LEU A 313 4.05 -8.37 16.54
N GLU A 314 4.27 -9.69 16.62
CA GLU A 314 5.58 -10.25 16.99
C GLU A 314 6.68 -9.90 16.00
N ASN A 315 6.36 -9.92 14.69
CA ASN A 315 7.28 -9.51 13.63
C ASN A 315 7.63 -8.01 13.73
N SER A 316 6.64 -7.16 13.99
CA SER A 316 6.83 -5.73 14.16
C SER A 316 7.68 -5.41 15.39
N ILE A 317 7.47 -6.11 16.52
CA ILE A 317 8.30 -6.00 17.71
C ILE A 317 9.77 -6.38 17.41
N ARG A 318 9.98 -7.47 16.67
CA ARG A 318 11.35 -7.89 16.28
C ARG A 318 12.02 -6.86 15.37
N LEU A 319 11.30 -6.33 14.40
CA LEU A 319 11.80 -5.30 13.50
C LEU A 319 12.25 -4.06 14.27
N ILE A 320 11.38 -3.51 15.15
CA ILE A 320 11.71 -2.30 15.91
C ILE A 320 12.89 -2.52 16.85
N LYS A 321 12.98 -3.69 17.52
CA LYS A 321 14.14 -4.04 18.35
C LYS A 321 15.44 -4.07 17.52
N SER A 322 15.40 -4.64 16.33
CA SER A 322 16.54 -4.65 15.40
C SER A 322 16.91 -3.24 14.94
N LEU A 323 15.91 -2.39 14.61
CA LEU A 323 16.15 -1.01 14.22
C LEU A 323 16.78 -0.18 15.35
N LEU A 324 16.41 -0.42 16.61
CA LEU A 324 17.05 0.21 17.77
C LEU A 324 18.53 -0.16 17.92
N GLU A 325 18.91 -1.39 17.53
CA GLU A 325 20.30 -1.83 17.58
C GLU A 325 21.17 -1.20 16.48
N ILE A 326 20.61 -0.98 15.28
CA ILE A 326 21.37 -0.59 14.10
C ILE A 326 21.15 0.85 13.64
N GLY A 327 20.03 1.45 14.05
CA GLY A 327 19.54 2.71 13.47
C GLY A 327 20.33 3.95 13.89
N ASN A 328 21.21 3.84 14.86
CA ASN A 328 21.93 4.99 15.44
C ASN A 328 20.99 6.15 15.76
N PHE A 329 19.87 5.82 16.42
CA PHE A 329 18.78 6.74 16.69
C PHE A 329 19.19 7.85 17.66
N THR A 330 18.66 9.04 17.45
CA THR A 330 18.68 10.13 18.41
C THR A 330 17.75 9.85 19.59
N ASP A 331 17.92 10.56 20.70
CA ASP A 331 17.13 10.34 21.93
C ASP A 331 15.61 10.36 21.69
N TRP A 332 15.12 11.28 20.85
CA TRP A 332 13.68 11.37 20.54
C TRP A 332 13.19 10.21 19.67
N GLN A 333 14.02 9.71 18.75
CA GLN A 333 13.69 8.53 17.92
C GLN A 333 13.67 7.25 18.76
N GLU A 334 14.62 7.10 19.70
CA GLU A 334 14.59 6.02 20.67
C GLU A 334 13.35 6.07 21.56
N GLN A 335 12.95 7.25 22.01
CA GLN A 335 11.75 7.42 22.83
C GLN A 335 10.51 7.02 22.05
N LEU A 336 10.38 7.43 20.78
CA LEU A 336 9.30 7.05 19.89
C LEU A 336 9.27 5.53 19.70
N ALA A 337 10.40 4.90 19.39
CA ALA A 337 10.48 3.46 19.21
C ALA A 337 10.12 2.66 20.46
N ARG A 338 10.51 3.12 21.65
CA ARG A 338 10.14 2.49 22.93
C ARG A 338 8.66 2.63 23.25
N GLN A 339 8.05 3.77 22.89
CA GLN A 339 6.60 3.97 23.03
C GLN A 339 5.83 3.03 22.10
N GLU A 340 6.26 2.90 20.86
CA GLU A 340 5.65 2.00 19.87
C GLU A 340 5.77 0.53 20.30
N LEU A 341 6.93 0.11 20.82
CA LEU A 341 7.11 -1.24 21.37
C LEU A 341 6.12 -1.54 22.49
N LYS A 342 5.90 -0.58 23.39
CA LYS A 342 4.92 -0.73 24.47
C LYS A 342 3.51 -0.95 23.92
N MET A 343 3.10 -0.16 22.92
CA MET A 343 1.77 -0.30 22.30
C MET A 343 1.62 -1.66 21.59
N LEU A 344 2.66 -2.12 20.89
CA LEU A 344 2.68 -3.42 20.23
C LEU A 344 2.56 -4.58 21.23
N GLU A 345 3.28 -4.51 22.37
CA GLU A 345 3.24 -5.54 23.42
C GLU A 345 1.86 -5.57 24.11
N GLU A 346 1.24 -4.41 24.33
CA GLU A 346 -0.13 -4.30 24.85
C GLU A 346 -1.14 -4.92 23.87
N GLU A 347 -1.02 -4.63 22.57
CA GLU A 347 -1.94 -5.16 21.55
C GLU A 347 -1.72 -6.68 21.35
N LEU A 348 -0.48 -7.14 21.36
CA LEU A 348 -0.17 -8.57 21.32
C LEU A 348 -0.78 -9.34 22.50
N THR A 349 -0.80 -8.74 23.68
CA THR A 349 -1.44 -9.33 24.85
C THR A 349 -2.96 -9.50 24.68
N LYS A 350 -3.61 -8.56 23.98
CA LYS A 350 -5.05 -8.64 23.66
C LYS A 350 -5.32 -9.68 22.55
N ALA A 351 -4.42 -9.77 21.54
CA ALA A 351 -4.59 -10.65 20.40
C ALA A 351 -4.33 -12.13 20.72
N ARG A 352 -3.59 -12.44 21.79
CA ARG A 352 -3.34 -13.82 22.20
C ARG A 352 -4.61 -14.44 22.81
N PRO A 353 -5.00 -15.68 22.42
CA PRO A 353 -6.12 -16.35 23.05
C PRO A 353 -5.86 -16.48 24.55
N ARG A 354 -6.82 -16.06 25.37
CA ARG A 354 -6.76 -16.33 26.80
C ARG A 354 -6.78 -17.84 26.98
N ILE A 355 -5.69 -18.39 27.50
CA ILE A 355 -5.67 -19.78 27.96
C ILE A 355 -6.62 -19.81 29.17
N ILE A 356 -7.82 -20.36 28.96
CA ILE A 356 -8.81 -20.60 30.02
C ILE A 356 -8.49 -21.96 30.67
#